data_24935ea0f3f6ec868b076e3402f5633f
#
_entry.id   24935ea0f3f6ec868b076e3402f5633f
#
_cell.length_a   1.000
_cell.length_b   1.000
_cell.length_c   1.000
_cell.angle_alpha   90.00
_cell.angle_beta   90.00
_cell.angle_gamma   90.00
#
_symmetry.space_group_name_H-M   'P 1'
#
loop_
_entity.id
_entity.type
_entity.pdbx_description
1 polymer ?
#
loop_
_entity_poly.entity_id
_entity_poly.type
_entity_poly.pdbx_seq_one_letter_code
_entity_poly.pdbx_strand_id
1 'polypeptide(L)'
;MSPRSLRAPPPQTNFMVGWICVLKKEYHAAVRILDEQYDTAGLVRSLGDKNHYILGRVGTHNVMINIPLAEKYGQNHASRVALDMRRTFPKMRFVLLVGIAGGVPSQKHDIRLGDVVLGTRAVPYGFGKQTDHGFERTGLVQAPPRELLEAITFLEKRIRSKDVRLSEAIENVRMKSARGGDAFLRPTKDRLYKGKLIHKEPGCDCLLSESQQETNLCLRDNRKGDLVQVFQGGIGSDNRVIKNAQVRDNIATRENFLCYEMEATGVMFVVPCLPIRGIADYADGHKNDHWHLYASLAAATCARELLISLSPQFVARLPLAVAGNVLGQYNTDAVNRNAFLGNEMKNPRHAYGDLTEYRASLGKHVPT
;
A
#
# COMPACT_ATOMS: atom_id res chain seq x y z
N MET A 1 16.59 -20.35 -28.63
CA MET A 1 16.86 -20.61 -27.20
C MET A 1 15.69 -21.38 -26.64
N SER A 2 15.90 -22.61 -26.23
CA SER A 2 14.88 -23.46 -25.57
C SER A 2 14.37 -22.72 -24.33
N PRO A 3 13.07 -22.74 -24.01
CA PRO A 3 12.54 -22.19 -22.80
C PRO A 3 13.25 -22.89 -21.62
N ARG A 4 13.90 -22.11 -20.74
CA ARG A 4 14.44 -22.65 -19.49
C ARG A 4 13.26 -23.30 -18.76
N SER A 5 13.30 -24.62 -18.56
CA SER A 5 12.32 -25.31 -17.73
C SER A 5 12.38 -24.69 -16.34
N LEU A 6 11.25 -24.19 -15.85
CA LEU A 6 11.14 -23.68 -14.49
C LEU A 6 11.33 -24.84 -13.51
N ARG A 7 11.96 -24.57 -12.38
CA ARG A 7 12.14 -25.55 -11.31
C ARG A 7 10.79 -25.88 -10.67
N ALA A 8 10.60 -27.12 -10.26
CA ALA A 8 9.45 -27.52 -9.44
C ALA A 8 9.40 -26.70 -8.13
N PRO A 9 8.21 -26.26 -7.71
CA PRO A 9 8.07 -25.51 -6.46
C PRO A 9 8.33 -26.41 -5.25
N PRO A 10 8.77 -25.85 -4.11
CA PRO A 10 8.71 -26.53 -2.83
C PRO A 10 7.25 -26.81 -2.45
N PRO A 11 7.00 -27.66 -1.42
CA PRO A 11 5.64 -27.91 -0.93
C PRO A 11 4.84 -26.62 -0.72
N GLN A 12 3.55 -26.64 -1.06
CA GLN A 12 2.66 -25.46 -0.97
C GLN A 12 2.60 -24.87 0.44
N THR A 13 2.82 -25.69 1.46
CA THR A 13 2.90 -25.27 2.88
C THR A 13 4.13 -24.43 3.20
N ASN A 14 5.13 -24.36 2.32
CA ASN A 14 6.32 -23.54 2.51
C ASN A 14 6.15 -22.09 2.01
N PHE A 15 4.99 -21.78 1.42
CA PHE A 15 4.65 -20.44 0.97
C PHE A 15 3.94 -19.69 2.10
N MET A 16 4.64 -18.75 2.74
CA MET A 16 4.15 -18.04 3.92
C MET A 16 3.87 -16.56 3.65
N VAL A 17 4.36 -16.00 2.54
CA VAL A 17 4.25 -14.59 2.20
C VAL A 17 3.44 -14.41 0.94
N GLY A 18 2.25 -13.81 1.06
CA GLY A 18 1.47 -13.36 -0.07
C GLY A 18 2.00 -12.03 -0.62
N TRP A 19 1.88 -11.85 -1.93
CA TRP A 19 2.19 -10.59 -2.60
C TRP A 19 1.05 -10.22 -3.52
N ILE A 20 0.38 -9.11 -3.24
CA ILE A 20 -0.76 -8.62 -4.02
C ILE A 20 -0.34 -7.44 -4.87
N CYS A 21 -0.57 -7.58 -6.17
CA CYS A 21 -0.49 -6.54 -7.19
C CYS A 21 -1.88 -6.35 -7.81
N VAL A 22 -2.24 -5.12 -8.14
CA VAL A 22 -3.53 -4.79 -8.74
C VAL A 22 -3.38 -4.38 -10.21
N LEU A 23 -2.28 -3.72 -10.55
CA LEU A 23 -1.98 -3.30 -11.92
C LEU A 23 -0.94 -4.23 -12.58
N LYS A 24 -1.05 -4.41 -13.90
CA LYS A 24 -0.05 -5.16 -14.68
C LYS A 24 1.36 -4.61 -14.52
N LYS A 25 1.51 -3.28 -14.39
CA LYS A 25 2.80 -2.60 -14.17
C LYS A 25 3.44 -3.02 -12.85
N GLU A 26 2.65 -3.12 -11.78
CA GLU A 26 3.07 -3.60 -10.46
C GLU A 26 3.46 -5.09 -10.48
N TYR A 27 2.66 -5.91 -11.16
CA TYR A 27 2.94 -7.32 -11.35
C TYR A 27 4.27 -7.55 -12.09
N HIS A 28 4.53 -6.83 -13.17
CA HIS A 28 5.80 -6.94 -13.90
C HIS A 28 7.00 -6.58 -13.02
N ALA A 29 6.86 -5.55 -12.18
CA ALA A 29 7.87 -5.20 -11.19
C ALA A 29 8.06 -6.30 -10.14
N ALA A 30 6.96 -6.87 -9.63
CA ALA A 30 6.99 -7.96 -8.64
C ALA A 30 7.66 -9.24 -9.18
N VAL A 31 7.40 -9.60 -10.42
CA VAL A 31 8.08 -10.77 -11.05
C VAL A 31 9.58 -10.49 -11.22
N ARG A 32 9.95 -9.24 -11.53
CA ARG A 32 11.35 -8.86 -11.77
C ARG A 32 12.24 -8.96 -10.53
N ILE A 33 11.68 -8.76 -9.34
CA ILE A 33 12.46 -8.83 -8.09
C ILE A 33 12.76 -10.27 -7.64
N LEU A 34 12.11 -11.28 -8.21
CA LEU A 34 12.30 -12.66 -7.83
C LEU A 34 13.73 -13.14 -8.09
N ASP A 35 14.30 -13.87 -7.13
CA ASP A 35 15.58 -14.55 -7.29
C ASP A 35 15.41 -15.84 -8.10
N GLU A 36 14.26 -16.49 -7.94
CA GLU A 36 13.88 -17.72 -8.66
C GLU A 36 12.37 -17.71 -8.88
N GLN A 37 11.94 -18.17 -10.05
CA GLN A 37 10.54 -18.43 -10.37
C GLN A 37 10.34 -19.94 -10.48
N TYR A 38 9.24 -20.42 -9.89
CA TYR A 38 8.89 -21.83 -9.92
C TYR A 38 7.81 -22.15 -10.98
N ASP A 39 7.76 -23.41 -11.38
CA ASP A 39 6.67 -23.92 -12.19
C ASP A 39 5.36 -23.95 -11.38
N THR A 40 4.27 -23.60 -12.02
CA THR A 40 2.93 -23.58 -11.39
C THR A 40 1.98 -24.60 -11.96
N ALA A 41 2.44 -25.46 -12.89
CA ALA A 41 1.58 -26.46 -13.54
C ALA A 41 0.94 -27.46 -12.55
N GLY A 42 1.65 -27.76 -11.44
CA GLY A 42 1.16 -28.67 -10.38
C GLY A 42 0.47 -27.92 -9.19
N LEU A 43 0.23 -26.61 -9.28
CA LEU A 43 -0.41 -25.88 -8.18
C LEU A 43 -1.88 -26.28 -8.01
N VAL A 44 -2.21 -26.88 -6.87
CA VAL A 44 -3.60 -27.20 -6.50
C VAL A 44 -4.23 -26.01 -5.82
N ARG A 45 -5.16 -25.35 -6.51
CA ARG A 45 -5.93 -24.23 -5.95
C ARG A 45 -7.13 -24.75 -5.16
N SER A 46 -7.45 -24.09 -4.05
CA SER A 46 -8.67 -24.37 -3.29
C SER A 46 -9.92 -24.11 -4.13
N LEU A 47 -10.96 -24.89 -3.87
CA LEU A 47 -12.26 -24.72 -4.55
C LEU A 47 -12.76 -23.27 -4.38
N GLY A 48 -13.09 -22.64 -5.51
CA GLY A 48 -13.58 -21.25 -5.55
C GLY A 48 -12.48 -20.20 -5.61
N ASP A 49 -11.19 -20.55 -5.54
CA ASP A 49 -10.10 -19.63 -5.80
C ASP A 49 -10.00 -19.33 -7.30
N LYS A 50 -10.28 -18.09 -7.66
CA LYS A 50 -10.24 -17.60 -9.05
C LYS A 50 -8.92 -16.91 -9.42
N ASN A 51 -7.99 -16.79 -8.49
CA ASN A 51 -6.70 -16.18 -8.77
C ASN A 51 -5.82 -17.08 -9.62
N HIS A 52 -4.93 -16.46 -10.37
CA HIS A 52 -3.76 -17.07 -10.95
C HIS A 52 -2.52 -16.57 -10.21
N TYR A 53 -1.50 -17.41 -10.11
CA TYR A 53 -0.33 -17.12 -9.28
C TYR A 53 0.97 -17.33 -10.06
N ILE A 54 1.96 -16.51 -9.74
CA ILE A 54 3.37 -16.83 -9.91
C ILE A 54 3.90 -17.26 -8.55
N LEU A 55 4.63 -18.36 -8.53
CA LEU A 55 5.37 -18.82 -7.36
C LEU A 55 6.85 -18.52 -7.56
N GLY A 56 7.50 -18.02 -6.51
CA GLY A 56 8.91 -17.68 -6.61
C GLY A 56 9.58 -17.54 -5.25
N ARG A 57 10.84 -17.09 -5.27
CA ARG A 57 11.65 -16.89 -4.08
C ARG A 57 12.27 -15.50 -4.06
N VAL A 58 12.25 -14.89 -2.89
CA VAL A 58 12.94 -13.63 -2.55
C VAL A 58 13.83 -13.87 -1.34
N GLY A 59 15.15 -13.83 -1.52
CA GLY A 59 16.08 -14.24 -0.47
C GLY A 59 15.80 -15.68 -0.02
N THR A 60 15.43 -15.84 1.22
CA THR A 60 15.08 -17.15 1.83
C THR A 60 13.58 -17.42 1.88
N HIS A 61 12.72 -16.50 1.38
CA HIS A 61 11.27 -16.58 1.49
C HIS A 61 10.63 -17.03 0.19
N ASN A 62 9.78 -18.06 0.26
CA ASN A 62 8.90 -18.43 -0.84
C ASN A 62 7.69 -17.50 -0.84
N VAL A 63 7.41 -16.90 -1.99
CA VAL A 63 6.34 -15.92 -2.19
C VAL A 63 5.35 -16.38 -3.26
N MET A 64 4.08 -16.08 -3.04
CA MET A 64 3.03 -16.24 -4.02
C MET A 64 2.53 -14.86 -4.45
N ILE A 65 2.62 -14.57 -5.76
CA ILE A 65 2.23 -13.31 -6.38
C ILE A 65 0.96 -13.57 -7.19
N ASN A 66 -0.13 -12.81 -6.95
CA ASN A 66 -1.29 -12.91 -7.82
C ASN A 66 -1.02 -12.26 -9.17
N ILE A 67 -1.61 -12.83 -10.23
CA ILE A 67 -1.64 -12.21 -11.55
C ILE A 67 -2.88 -11.32 -11.60
N PRO A 68 -2.75 -9.99 -11.78
CA PRO A 68 -3.89 -9.08 -11.76
C PRO A 68 -4.76 -9.27 -13.01
N LEU A 69 -6.06 -9.17 -12.81
CA LEU A 69 -7.04 -9.11 -13.90
C LEU A 69 -7.13 -7.69 -14.44
N ALA A 70 -7.28 -7.56 -15.77
CA ALA A 70 -7.45 -6.26 -16.40
C ALA A 70 -8.69 -5.54 -15.84
N GLU A 71 -8.55 -4.23 -15.59
CA GLU A 71 -9.62 -3.33 -15.14
C GLU A 71 -10.30 -3.72 -13.80
N LYS A 72 -9.67 -4.59 -13.02
CA LYS A 72 -10.14 -4.99 -11.68
C LYS A 72 -9.23 -4.40 -10.62
N TYR A 73 -9.71 -3.36 -9.92
CA TYR A 73 -9.01 -2.65 -8.84
C TYR A 73 -9.99 -2.25 -7.73
N GLY A 74 -9.49 -1.68 -6.66
CA GLY A 74 -10.27 -1.20 -5.52
C GLY A 74 -10.43 -2.24 -4.41
N GLN A 75 -10.98 -1.78 -3.29
CA GLN A 75 -11.04 -2.50 -2.02
C GLN A 75 -11.70 -3.88 -2.12
N ASN A 76 -12.87 -3.98 -2.78
CA ASN A 76 -13.63 -5.21 -2.89
C ASN A 76 -12.91 -6.27 -3.72
N HIS A 77 -12.25 -5.87 -4.81
CA HIS A 77 -11.48 -6.80 -5.62
C HIS A 77 -10.25 -7.31 -4.87
N ALA A 78 -9.48 -6.39 -4.29
CA ALA A 78 -8.24 -6.73 -3.59
C ALA A 78 -8.50 -7.60 -2.35
N SER A 79 -9.57 -7.35 -1.59
CA SER A 79 -9.95 -8.20 -0.45
C SER A 79 -10.30 -9.62 -0.91
N ARG A 80 -10.99 -9.77 -2.04
CA ARG A 80 -11.31 -11.08 -2.61
C ARG A 80 -10.05 -11.83 -3.03
N VAL A 81 -9.10 -11.16 -3.70
CA VAL A 81 -7.80 -11.73 -4.06
C VAL A 81 -7.09 -12.26 -2.81
N ALA A 82 -7.07 -11.47 -1.73
CA ALA A 82 -6.43 -11.85 -0.47
C ALA A 82 -7.10 -13.08 0.19
N LEU A 83 -8.42 -13.13 0.21
CA LEU A 83 -9.18 -14.27 0.76
C LEU A 83 -8.95 -15.56 -0.02
N ASP A 84 -8.99 -15.48 -1.34
CA ASP A 84 -8.78 -16.63 -2.20
C ASP A 84 -7.33 -17.14 -2.08
N MET A 85 -6.34 -16.25 -2.04
CA MET A 85 -4.94 -16.59 -1.80
C MET A 85 -4.77 -17.31 -0.45
N ARG A 86 -5.38 -16.83 0.62
CA ARG A 86 -5.33 -17.47 1.94
C ARG A 86 -5.91 -18.89 1.92
N ARG A 87 -7.00 -19.13 1.18
CA ARG A 87 -7.59 -20.47 1.07
C ARG A 87 -6.65 -21.45 0.37
N THR A 88 -5.98 -21.01 -0.68
CA THR A 88 -5.05 -21.85 -1.44
C THR A 88 -3.74 -22.06 -0.69
N PHE A 89 -3.28 -21.09 0.12
CA PHE A 89 -2.03 -21.16 0.87
C PHE A 89 -2.28 -21.13 2.39
N PRO A 90 -2.62 -22.26 3.01
CA PRO A 90 -3.09 -22.32 4.41
C PRO A 90 -2.02 -21.97 5.44
N LYS A 91 -0.74 -21.96 5.05
CA LYS A 91 0.38 -21.53 5.92
C LYS A 91 0.80 -20.07 5.72
N MET A 92 0.06 -19.32 4.92
CA MET A 92 0.27 -17.89 4.75
C MET A 92 0.21 -17.17 6.09
N ARG A 93 1.13 -16.25 6.32
CA ARG A 93 1.27 -15.45 7.53
C ARG A 93 0.78 -14.03 7.34
N PHE A 94 1.19 -13.42 6.23
CA PHE A 94 0.81 -12.05 5.87
C PHE A 94 0.87 -11.83 4.36
N VAL A 95 0.37 -10.68 3.97
CA VAL A 95 0.43 -10.19 2.59
C VAL A 95 1.22 -8.89 2.54
N LEU A 96 2.08 -8.74 1.55
CA LEU A 96 2.59 -7.46 1.09
C LEU A 96 1.68 -6.94 -0.02
N LEU A 97 1.04 -5.80 0.19
CA LEU A 97 0.25 -5.11 -0.82
C LEU A 97 1.13 -4.07 -1.50
N VAL A 98 1.73 -4.47 -2.63
CA VAL A 98 2.78 -3.69 -3.29
C VAL A 98 2.27 -3.07 -4.56
N GLY A 99 2.32 -1.76 -4.63
CA GLY A 99 1.81 -1.02 -5.77
C GLY A 99 2.21 0.44 -5.77
N ILE A 100 1.50 1.24 -6.55
CA ILE A 100 1.73 2.67 -6.70
C ILE A 100 0.69 3.51 -5.96
N ALA A 101 1.02 4.79 -5.73
CA ALA A 101 0.14 5.74 -5.06
C ALA A 101 0.37 7.17 -5.53
N GLY A 102 -0.61 8.04 -5.29
CA GLY A 102 -0.46 9.48 -5.40
C GLY A 102 0.10 10.07 -4.10
N GLY A 103 1.27 10.71 -4.16
CA GLY A 103 1.95 11.27 -3.01
C GLY A 103 1.34 12.58 -2.50
N VAL A 104 1.54 12.85 -1.21
CA VAL A 104 1.16 14.10 -0.54
C VAL A 104 2.43 14.79 -0.02
N PRO A 105 3.11 15.58 -0.85
CA PRO A 105 4.27 16.34 -0.42
C PRO A 105 3.85 17.45 0.56
N SER A 106 4.67 17.68 1.59
CA SER A 106 4.45 18.73 2.59
C SER A 106 5.78 19.30 3.07
N GLN A 107 5.75 20.38 3.85
CA GLN A 107 6.96 20.94 4.47
C GLN A 107 7.66 19.92 5.39
N LYS A 108 6.89 19.05 6.05
CA LYS A 108 7.43 18.01 6.94
C LYS A 108 7.97 16.81 6.16
N HIS A 109 7.37 16.49 5.02
CA HIS A 109 7.69 15.30 4.22
C HIS A 109 7.85 15.71 2.75
N ASP A 110 9.12 15.89 2.32
CA ASP A 110 9.46 16.16 0.91
C ASP A 110 9.35 14.88 0.09
N ILE A 111 8.10 14.40 -0.04
CA ILE A 111 7.80 13.21 -0.85
C ILE A 111 7.95 13.57 -2.33
N ARG A 112 8.68 12.72 -3.06
CA ARG A 112 8.97 12.89 -4.50
C ARG A 112 8.54 11.68 -5.31
N LEU A 113 8.42 11.88 -6.62
CA LEU A 113 8.11 10.79 -7.54
C LEU A 113 9.22 9.73 -7.50
N GLY A 114 8.82 8.48 -7.38
CA GLY A 114 9.72 7.34 -7.18
C GLY A 114 10.08 7.01 -5.73
N ASP A 115 9.72 7.86 -4.76
CA ASP A 115 9.85 7.51 -3.34
C ASP A 115 8.89 6.38 -2.95
N VAL A 116 9.12 5.79 -1.78
CA VAL A 116 8.29 4.70 -1.27
C VAL A 116 7.67 5.07 0.08
N VAL A 117 6.40 4.78 0.25
CA VAL A 117 5.67 4.88 1.52
C VAL A 117 5.38 3.47 2.05
N LEU A 118 5.87 3.19 3.25
CA LEU A 118 5.50 2.02 4.05
C LEU A 118 4.30 2.40 4.92
N GLY A 119 3.16 1.75 4.70
CA GLY A 119 1.91 2.06 5.38
C GLY A 119 1.88 1.54 6.80
N THR A 120 1.96 2.43 7.78
CA THR A 120 1.79 2.09 9.21
C THR A 120 0.33 2.08 9.63
N ARG A 121 -0.56 2.61 8.79
CA ARG A 121 -2.01 2.55 8.92
C ARG A 121 -2.68 2.85 7.59
N ALA A 122 -3.88 2.32 7.39
CA ALA A 122 -4.77 2.63 6.28
C ALA A 122 -6.00 3.40 6.78
N VAL A 123 -6.28 4.53 6.15
CA VAL A 123 -7.34 5.47 6.53
C VAL A 123 -8.43 5.46 5.47
N PRO A 124 -9.64 4.95 5.75
CA PRO A 124 -10.78 4.97 4.82
C PRO A 124 -11.37 6.38 4.74
N TYR A 125 -10.69 7.29 4.04
CA TYR A 125 -10.98 8.73 4.07
C TYR A 125 -12.32 9.12 3.45
N GLY A 126 -12.94 8.28 2.66
CA GLY A 126 -14.25 8.52 2.05
C GLY A 126 -15.41 7.78 2.71
N PHE A 127 -15.16 6.98 3.76
CA PHE A 127 -16.21 6.30 4.50
C PHE A 127 -16.64 7.14 5.72
N GLY A 128 -17.84 7.75 5.64
CA GLY A 128 -18.29 8.67 6.69
C GLY A 128 -19.69 9.21 6.45
N LYS A 129 -20.03 10.27 7.16
CA LYS A 129 -21.30 10.97 7.11
C LYS A 129 -21.10 12.36 6.51
N GLN A 130 -22.01 12.77 5.65
CA GLN A 130 -22.12 14.18 5.24
C GLN A 130 -23.04 14.88 6.25
N THR A 131 -22.51 15.86 6.97
CA THR A 131 -23.25 16.67 7.95
C THR A 131 -23.32 18.12 7.48
N ASP A 132 -24.11 18.95 8.19
CA ASP A 132 -24.18 20.39 7.93
C ASP A 132 -22.83 21.10 8.13
N HIS A 133 -21.92 20.49 8.91
CA HIS A 133 -20.57 21.00 9.18
C HIS A 133 -19.51 20.39 8.25
N GLY A 134 -19.89 19.57 7.25
CA GLY A 134 -19.01 18.93 6.31
C GLY A 134 -18.93 17.41 6.48
N PHE A 135 -17.93 16.82 5.84
CA PHE A 135 -17.72 15.37 5.89
C PHE A 135 -17.00 14.92 7.17
N GLU A 136 -17.65 14.02 7.92
CA GLU A 136 -17.11 13.36 9.11
C GLU A 136 -16.80 11.89 8.80
N ARG A 137 -15.52 11.51 8.90
CA ARG A 137 -15.12 10.12 8.70
C ARG A 137 -15.56 9.25 9.89
N THR A 138 -16.24 8.14 9.59
CA THR A 138 -16.64 7.11 10.58
C THR A 138 -15.93 5.77 10.38
N GLY A 139 -15.24 5.60 9.25
CA GLY A 139 -14.51 4.38 8.94
C GLY A 139 -13.35 4.12 9.91
N LEU A 140 -13.18 2.86 10.31
CA LEU A 140 -12.13 2.45 11.21
C LEU A 140 -10.76 2.52 10.51
N VAL A 141 -9.80 3.18 11.13
CA VAL A 141 -8.41 3.17 10.72
C VAL A 141 -7.81 1.80 11.05
N GLN A 142 -7.19 1.18 10.07
CA GLN A 142 -6.58 -0.13 10.19
C GLN A 142 -5.06 0.02 10.26
N ALA A 143 -4.39 -0.86 11.01
CA ALA A 143 -2.95 -0.91 11.11
C ALA A 143 -2.41 -2.31 10.79
N PRO A 144 -1.22 -2.44 10.20
CA PRO A 144 -0.54 -3.73 10.13
C PRO A 144 -0.34 -4.31 11.53
N PRO A 145 -0.27 -5.64 11.70
CA PRO A 145 0.15 -6.26 12.94
C PRO A 145 1.50 -5.69 13.42
N ARG A 146 1.69 -5.69 14.74
CA ARG A 146 2.91 -5.18 15.38
C ARG A 146 4.18 -5.74 14.76
N GLU A 147 4.18 -7.03 14.47
CA GLU A 147 5.33 -7.75 13.90
C GLU A 147 5.71 -7.23 12.51
N LEU A 148 4.72 -6.82 11.70
CA LEU A 148 4.99 -6.20 10.40
C LEU A 148 5.49 -4.76 10.54
N LEU A 149 5.09 -4.05 11.59
CA LEU A 149 5.67 -2.74 11.94
C LEU A 149 7.12 -2.90 12.42
N GLU A 150 7.43 -3.96 13.17
CA GLU A 150 8.80 -4.31 13.55
C GLU A 150 9.66 -4.65 12.33
N ALA A 151 9.10 -5.32 11.32
CA ALA A 151 9.80 -5.58 10.05
C ALA A 151 10.24 -4.29 9.34
N ILE A 152 9.45 -3.23 9.41
CA ILE A 152 9.83 -1.91 8.89
C ILE A 152 11.09 -1.40 9.61
N THR A 153 11.18 -1.56 10.93
CA THR A 153 12.33 -1.13 11.72
C THR A 153 13.63 -1.85 11.31
N PHE A 154 13.54 -3.14 10.94
CA PHE A 154 14.71 -3.89 10.43
C PHE A 154 15.20 -3.32 9.09
N LEU A 155 14.29 -2.99 8.19
CA LEU A 155 14.66 -2.34 6.92
C LEU A 155 15.27 -0.95 7.17
N GLU A 156 14.66 -0.13 8.04
CA GLU A 156 15.21 1.19 8.38
C GLU A 156 16.64 1.11 8.92
N LYS A 157 16.91 0.15 9.79
CA LYS A 157 18.25 -0.07 10.33
C LYS A 157 19.24 -0.28 9.20
N ARG A 158 18.93 -1.13 8.22
CA ARG A 158 19.79 -1.40 7.05
C ARG A 158 19.99 -0.17 6.17
N ILE A 159 18.95 0.66 6.00
CA ILE A 159 19.05 1.91 5.24
C ILE A 159 19.94 2.92 5.99
N ARG A 160 19.77 3.06 7.30
CA ARG A 160 20.56 3.99 8.14
C ARG A 160 22.04 3.58 8.24
N SER A 161 22.32 2.29 8.34
CA SER A 161 23.70 1.76 8.33
C SER A 161 24.34 1.81 6.95
N LYS A 162 23.59 2.23 5.91
CA LYS A 162 24.00 2.24 4.50
C LYS A 162 24.29 0.85 3.90
N ASP A 163 23.79 -0.21 4.57
CA ASP A 163 23.83 -1.57 4.02
C ASP A 163 22.92 -1.72 2.80
N VAL A 164 21.92 -0.83 2.70
CA VAL A 164 21.01 -0.72 1.56
C VAL A 164 20.90 0.74 1.13
N ARG A 165 21.17 0.99 -0.14
CA ARG A 165 20.82 2.23 -0.85
C ARG A 165 19.74 1.86 -1.86
N LEU A 166 18.53 2.38 -1.64
CA LEU A 166 17.37 1.90 -2.39
C LEU A 166 17.49 2.23 -3.89
N SER A 167 18.04 3.39 -4.25
CA SER A 167 18.28 3.74 -5.65
C SER A 167 19.22 2.76 -6.36
N GLU A 168 20.29 2.30 -5.68
CA GLU A 168 21.22 1.30 -6.21
C GLU A 168 20.55 -0.08 -6.30
N ALA A 169 19.78 -0.46 -5.30
CA ALA A 169 19.04 -1.72 -5.32
C ALA A 169 18.00 -1.77 -6.45
N ILE A 170 17.32 -0.66 -6.72
CA ILE A 170 16.39 -0.52 -7.86
C ILE A 170 17.12 -0.71 -9.18
N GLU A 171 18.26 -0.06 -9.33
CA GLU A 171 19.06 -0.16 -10.55
C GLU A 171 19.59 -1.58 -10.77
N ASN A 172 20.06 -2.24 -9.72
CA ASN A 172 20.48 -3.65 -9.78
C ASN A 172 19.34 -4.57 -10.21
N VAL A 173 18.13 -4.38 -9.67
CA VAL A 173 16.94 -5.15 -10.07
C VAL A 173 16.56 -4.82 -11.53
N ARG A 174 16.63 -3.55 -11.93
CA ARG A 174 16.36 -3.12 -13.30
C ARG A 174 17.28 -3.79 -14.29
N MET A 175 18.57 -3.91 -13.98
CA MET A 175 19.61 -4.48 -14.85
C MET A 175 19.67 -6.02 -14.83
N LYS A 176 19.03 -6.68 -13.84
CA LYS A 176 19.05 -8.15 -13.65
C LYS A 176 18.61 -8.95 -14.89
N SER A 177 17.83 -8.34 -15.79
CA SER A 177 17.41 -8.94 -17.04
C SER A 177 17.52 -7.92 -18.17
N ALA A 178 18.26 -8.26 -19.22
CA ALA A 178 18.42 -7.42 -20.40
C ALA A 178 17.11 -7.10 -21.13
N ARG A 179 16.07 -7.95 -20.98
CA ARG A 179 14.76 -7.71 -21.59
C ARG A 179 13.88 -6.83 -20.73
N GLY A 180 13.43 -5.68 -21.29
CA GLY A 180 12.45 -4.80 -20.67
C GLY A 180 12.95 -3.97 -19.47
N GLY A 181 14.27 -3.93 -19.20
CA GLY A 181 14.84 -3.07 -18.17
C GLY A 181 14.64 -1.60 -18.44
N ASP A 182 14.71 -1.19 -19.70
CA ASP A 182 14.58 0.20 -20.11
C ASP A 182 13.17 0.76 -19.87
N ALA A 183 12.15 -0.09 -19.86
CA ALA A 183 10.80 0.33 -19.51
C ALA A 183 10.69 0.82 -18.05
N PHE A 184 11.60 0.41 -17.16
CA PHE A 184 11.64 0.79 -15.75
C PHE A 184 12.67 1.90 -15.45
N LEU A 185 13.19 2.57 -16.47
CA LEU A 185 14.08 3.71 -16.26
C LEU A 185 13.41 4.81 -15.44
N ARG A 186 14.21 5.42 -14.57
CA ARG A 186 13.74 6.56 -13.78
C ARG A 186 13.50 7.75 -14.71
N PRO A 187 12.29 8.30 -14.75
CA PRO A 187 12.05 9.54 -15.49
C PRO A 187 12.86 10.71 -14.91
N THR A 188 13.28 11.62 -15.76
CA THR A 188 14.13 12.75 -15.36
C THR A 188 13.36 13.91 -14.75
N LYS A 189 12.07 14.06 -15.10
CA LYS A 189 11.26 15.22 -14.73
C LYS A 189 10.32 14.88 -13.57
N ASP A 190 10.67 15.34 -12.38
CA ASP A 190 9.81 15.33 -11.19
C ASP A 190 9.20 16.72 -11.01
N ARG A 191 7.94 16.89 -11.39
CA ARG A 191 7.23 18.18 -11.41
C ARG A 191 6.13 18.20 -10.36
N LEU A 192 6.30 19.00 -9.31
CA LEU A 192 5.26 19.31 -8.34
C LEU A 192 4.64 20.67 -8.69
N TYR A 193 3.40 20.66 -9.08
CA TYR A 193 2.66 21.88 -9.40
C TYR A 193 2.11 22.57 -8.16
N LYS A 194 2.05 23.91 -8.18
CA LYS A 194 1.42 24.69 -7.10
C LYS A 194 -0.08 24.34 -7.01
N GLY A 195 -0.58 24.16 -5.80
CA GLY A 195 -1.92 23.61 -5.56
C GLY A 195 -3.09 24.45 -6.10
N LYS A 196 -2.86 25.72 -6.47
CA LYS A 196 -3.86 26.60 -7.10
C LYS A 196 -3.90 26.48 -8.63
N LEU A 197 -2.92 25.80 -9.23
CA LEU A 197 -2.89 25.63 -10.68
C LEU A 197 -3.93 24.62 -11.11
N ILE A 198 -4.90 25.08 -11.90
CA ILE A 198 -5.93 24.22 -12.48
C ILE A 198 -5.47 23.80 -13.88
N HIS A 199 -5.47 22.51 -14.13
CA HIS A 199 -5.24 21.95 -15.45
C HIS A 199 -6.44 22.26 -16.36
N LYS A 200 -6.22 22.99 -17.45
CA LYS A 200 -7.31 23.52 -18.27
C LYS A 200 -7.97 22.43 -19.11
N GLU A 201 -7.19 21.51 -19.67
CA GLU A 201 -7.66 20.44 -20.53
C GLU A 201 -6.72 19.23 -20.53
N PRO A 202 -7.21 18.02 -20.79
CA PRO A 202 -6.35 16.84 -20.91
C PRO A 202 -5.27 17.04 -21.96
N GLY A 203 -4.00 16.80 -21.58
CA GLY A 203 -2.86 16.91 -22.48
C GLY A 203 -2.28 18.32 -22.62
N CYS A 204 -2.79 19.34 -21.91
CA CYS A 204 -2.13 20.63 -21.89
C CYS A 204 -0.72 20.54 -21.26
N ASP A 205 0.27 21.14 -21.90
CA ASP A 205 1.57 21.38 -21.27
C ASP A 205 1.52 22.72 -20.52
N CYS A 206 1.27 22.65 -19.20
CA CYS A 206 1.25 23.84 -18.33
C CYS A 206 2.63 24.49 -18.16
N LEU A 207 3.65 24.05 -18.91
CA LEU A 207 5.04 24.48 -18.79
C LEU A 207 5.65 24.80 -20.17
N LEU A 208 4.96 25.58 -20.97
CA LEU A 208 5.40 25.95 -22.33
C LEU A 208 6.66 26.83 -22.33
N SER A 209 6.92 27.58 -21.24
CA SER A 209 8.10 28.46 -21.13
C SER A 209 8.80 28.31 -19.76
N GLU A 210 10.07 28.74 -19.68
CA GLU A 210 10.82 28.75 -18.40
C GLU A 210 10.14 29.65 -17.35
N SER A 211 9.63 30.81 -17.75
CA SER A 211 8.89 31.70 -16.86
C SER A 211 7.61 31.06 -16.29
N GLN A 212 6.95 30.21 -17.04
CA GLN A 212 5.79 29.44 -16.57
C GLN A 212 6.22 28.33 -15.60
N GLN A 213 7.42 27.75 -15.75
CA GLN A 213 7.94 26.76 -14.81
C GLN A 213 8.16 27.38 -13.43
N GLU A 214 8.81 28.53 -13.34
CA GLU A 214 9.02 29.25 -12.08
C GLU A 214 7.71 29.67 -11.42
N THR A 215 6.72 30.07 -12.22
CA THR A 215 5.41 30.50 -11.72
C THR A 215 4.55 29.34 -11.25
N ASN A 216 4.56 28.22 -11.95
CA ASN A 216 3.62 27.12 -11.78
C ASN A 216 4.13 25.95 -10.95
N LEU A 217 5.44 25.79 -10.81
CA LEU A 217 6.07 24.72 -10.03
C LEU A 217 6.42 25.14 -8.60
N CYS A 218 6.36 24.17 -7.70
CA CYS A 218 7.04 24.26 -6.41
C CYS A 218 8.50 23.87 -6.64
N LEU A 219 9.39 24.86 -6.66
CA LEU A 219 10.82 24.62 -6.79
C LEU A 219 11.31 23.91 -5.53
N ARG A 220 12.12 22.88 -5.71
CA ARG A 220 12.69 22.07 -4.63
C ARG A 220 14.18 21.87 -4.89
N ASP A 221 15.00 21.98 -3.86
CA ASP A 221 16.42 21.72 -3.92
C ASP A 221 16.72 20.30 -4.40
N ASN A 222 17.89 20.10 -4.98
CA ASN A 222 18.37 18.77 -5.29
C ASN A 222 18.49 17.95 -4.00
N ARG A 223 17.94 16.72 -4.04
CA ARG A 223 17.99 15.83 -2.88
C ARG A 223 19.43 15.44 -2.57
N LYS A 224 19.82 15.58 -1.30
CA LYS A 224 21.10 15.08 -0.79
C LYS A 224 20.95 13.61 -0.39
N GLY A 225 21.95 12.78 -0.74
CA GLY A 225 21.98 11.36 -0.40
C GLY A 225 21.28 10.46 -1.42
N ASP A 226 20.49 9.48 -0.96
CA ASP A 226 19.79 8.56 -1.86
C ASP A 226 18.67 9.28 -2.61
N LEU A 227 18.57 9.05 -3.91
CA LEU A 227 17.54 9.65 -4.78
C LEU A 227 16.15 9.14 -4.44
N VAL A 228 16.03 7.95 -3.88
CA VAL A 228 14.77 7.33 -3.46
C VAL A 228 14.74 7.25 -1.94
N GLN A 229 13.77 7.88 -1.33
CA GLN A 229 13.58 7.84 0.12
C GLN A 229 12.40 6.97 0.50
N VAL A 230 12.48 6.39 1.70
CA VAL A 230 11.43 5.57 2.30
C VAL A 230 10.80 6.38 3.43
N PHE A 231 9.50 6.59 3.33
CA PHE A 231 8.68 7.24 4.35
C PHE A 231 7.80 6.23 5.05
N GLN A 232 7.51 6.48 6.31
CA GLN A 232 6.56 5.68 7.10
C GLN A 232 5.40 6.55 7.52
N GLY A 233 4.17 6.06 7.35
CA GLY A 233 3.01 6.83 7.75
C GLY A 233 1.68 6.26 7.32
N GLY A 234 0.64 7.05 7.52
CA GLY A 234 -0.70 6.71 7.08
C GLY A 234 -0.81 6.67 5.55
N ILE A 235 -1.69 5.82 5.06
CA ILE A 235 -2.10 5.75 3.67
C ILE A 235 -3.61 6.01 3.60
N GLY A 236 -4.03 6.98 2.78
CA GLY A 236 -5.44 7.22 2.48
C GLY A 236 -5.94 6.20 1.46
N SER A 237 -6.92 5.38 1.85
CA SER A 237 -7.44 4.27 1.04
C SER A 237 -8.95 4.45 0.79
N ASP A 238 -9.33 4.60 -0.48
CA ASP A 238 -10.74 4.71 -0.89
C ASP A 238 -10.87 4.38 -2.39
N ASN A 239 -12.09 4.08 -2.85
CA ASN A 239 -12.38 3.82 -4.27
C ASN A 239 -12.42 5.09 -5.14
N ARG A 240 -12.13 6.26 -4.58
CA ARG A 240 -12.07 7.53 -5.31
C ARG A 240 -10.66 7.88 -5.75
N VAL A 241 -10.52 8.26 -7.01
CA VAL A 241 -9.26 8.83 -7.53
C VAL A 241 -9.24 10.33 -7.24
N ILE A 242 -8.23 10.80 -6.53
CA ILE A 242 -8.01 12.23 -6.29
C ILE A 242 -7.15 12.80 -7.43
N LYS A 243 -7.66 13.88 -8.07
CA LYS A 243 -7.00 14.65 -9.13
C LYS A 243 -7.10 16.16 -8.86
N ASN A 244 -7.01 16.56 -7.60
CA ASN A 244 -7.10 17.96 -7.20
C ASN A 244 -6.19 18.19 -5.99
N ALA A 245 -5.19 19.07 -6.15
CA ALA A 245 -4.17 19.30 -5.13
C ALA A 245 -4.75 19.90 -3.83
N GLN A 246 -5.74 20.80 -3.90
CA GLN A 246 -6.36 21.36 -2.70
C GLN A 246 -7.17 20.33 -1.94
N VAL A 247 -7.95 19.50 -2.64
CA VAL A 247 -8.69 18.39 -2.03
C VAL A 247 -7.73 17.38 -1.41
N ARG A 248 -6.64 17.03 -2.13
CA ARG A 248 -5.56 16.19 -1.62
C ARG A 248 -5.04 16.71 -0.29
N ASP A 249 -4.60 17.97 -0.27
CA ASP A 249 -3.94 18.55 0.90
C ASP A 249 -4.89 18.69 2.09
N ASN A 250 -6.13 19.10 1.84
CA ASN A 250 -7.15 19.23 2.90
C ASN A 250 -7.48 17.89 3.57
N ILE A 251 -7.73 16.84 2.78
CA ILE A 251 -8.05 15.51 3.32
C ILE A 251 -6.81 14.93 4.02
N ALA A 252 -5.64 14.96 3.39
CA ALA A 252 -4.43 14.38 3.95
C ALA A 252 -3.97 15.06 5.24
N THR A 253 -4.13 16.39 5.34
CA THR A 253 -3.82 17.14 6.57
C THR A 253 -4.77 16.75 7.71
N ARG A 254 -6.08 16.73 7.43
CA ARG A 254 -7.09 16.35 8.42
C ARG A 254 -6.90 14.93 8.93
N GLU A 255 -6.66 13.99 8.02
CA GLU A 255 -6.57 12.55 8.33
C GLU A 255 -5.13 12.08 8.58
N ASN A 256 -4.14 12.95 8.39
CA ASN A 256 -2.71 12.73 8.62
C ASN A 256 -2.16 11.49 7.93
N PHE A 257 -2.12 11.49 6.58
CA PHE A 257 -1.50 10.43 5.79
C PHE A 257 -0.63 10.99 4.64
N LEU A 258 0.20 10.13 4.02
CA LEU A 258 1.29 10.50 3.13
C LEU A 258 1.01 10.25 1.65
N CYS A 259 0.06 9.38 1.32
CA CYS A 259 -0.29 9.07 -0.06
C CYS A 259 -1.71 8.50 -0.17
N TYR A 260 -2.24 8.49 -1.41
CA TYR A 260 -3.55 7.97 -1.77
C TYR A 260 -3.44 6.69 -2.59
N GLU A 261 -4.22 5.68 -2.24
CA GLU A 261 -4.37 4.45 -3.00
C GLU A 261 -5.80 3.88 -2.84
N MET A 262 -6.11 2.69 -3.36
CA MET A 262 -7.49 2.24 -3.51
C MET A 262 -7.78 0.85 -2.91
N GLU A 263 -6.87 0.18 -2.25
CA GLU A 263 -6.99 -1.25 -1.90
C GLU A 263 -6.73 -1.59 -0.44
N ALA A 264 -5.86 -0.84 0.26
CA ALA A 264 -5.29 -1.25 1.54
C ALA A 264 -6.35 -1.56 2.60
N THR A 265 -7.38 -0.72 2.75
CA THR A 265 -8.45 -0.97 3.74
C THR A 265 -9.21 -2.25 3.44
N GLY A 266 -9.43 -2.60 2.18
CA GLY A 266 -10.09 -3.86 1.81
C GLY A 266 -9.25 -5.09 2.14
N VAL A 267 -7.95 -5.08 1.83
CA VAL A 267 -7.04 -6.19 2.11
C VAL A 267 -6.80 -6.35 3.61
N MET A 268 -6.52 -5.26 4.31
CA MET A 268 -6.24 -5.26 5.75
C MET A 268 -7.45 -5.68 6.59
N PHE A 269 -8.66 -5.54 6.06
CA PHE A 269 -9.86 -6.03 6.73
C PHE A 269 -9.95 -7.56 6.78
N VAL A 270 -9.29 -8.27 5.86
CA VAL A 270 -9.46 -9.73 5.70
C VAL A 270 -8.19 -10.54 6.00
N VAL A 271 -7.01 -9.95 5.92
CA VAL A 271 -5.72 -10.63 6.21
C VAL A 271 -4.72 -9.64 6.82
N PRO A 272 -3.75 -10.11 7.64
CA PRO A 272 -2.60 -9.33 8.02
C PRO A 272 -1.86 -8.83 6.79
N CYS A 273 -1.69 -7.49 6.68
CA CYS A 273 -1.17 -6.87 5.47
C CYS A 273 -0.25 -5.69 5.80
N LEU A 274 0.83 -5.55 5.02
CA LEU A 274 1.67 -4.37 4.99
C LEU A 274 1.57 -3.72 3.61
N PRO A 275 0.96 -2.53 3.48
CA PRO A 275 0.95 -1.80 2.22
C PRO A 275 2.28 -1.09 1.98
N ILE A 276 2.81 -1.22 0.75
CA ILE A 276 4.07 -0.62 0.28
C ILE A 276 3.77 0.08 -1.04
N ARG A 277 3.95 1.40 -1.06
CA ARG A 277 3.51 2.23 -2.18
C ARG A 277 4.62 3.07 -2.78
N GLY A 278 4.92 2.86 -4.07
CA GLY A 278 5.78 3.75 -4.85
C GLY A 278 5.01 4.98 -5.32
N ILE A 279 5.59 6.15 -5.17
CA ILE A 279 4.92 7.39 -5.53
C ILE A 279 5.03 7.62 -7.04
N ALA A 280 3.89 7.56 -7.73
CA ALA A 280 3.80 7.64 -9.18
C ALA A 280 3.24 8.97 -9.71
N ASP A 281 2.53 9.70 -8.87
CA ASP A 281 1.96 11.02 -9.15
C ASP A 281 1.73 11.79 -7.84
N TYR A 282 1.24 13.01 -7.91
CA TYR A 282 0.94 13.84 -6.76
C TYR A 282 -0.55 13.99 -6.47
N ALA A 283 -1.40 13.10 -6.93
CA ALA A 283 -2.86 13.15 -6.77
C ALA A 283 -3.46 14.52 -7.13
N ASP A 284 -2.94 15.17 -8.15
CA ASP A 284 -3.38 16.46 -8.68
C ASP A 284 -3.92 16.36 -10.12
N GLY A 285 -4.30 17.51 -10.72
CA GLY A 285 -4.81 17.57 -12.07
C GLY A 285 -3.81 17.17 -13.16
N HIS A 286 -2.51 17.14 -12.85
CA HIS A 286 -1.42 16.80 -13.78
C HIS A 286 -1.01 15.32 -13.71
N LYS A 287 -1.78 14.49 -12.99
CA LYS A 287 -1.57 13.05 -12.90
C LYS A 287 -1.44 12.40 -14.28
N ASN A 288 -0.37 11.66 -14.49
CA ASN A 288 -0.06 10.91 -15.70
C ASN A 288 0.66 9.60 -15.37
N ASP A 289 0.94 8.78 -16.39
CA ASP A 289 1.47 7.42 -16.23
C ASP A 289 3.00 7.32 -16.32
N HIS A 290 3.72 8.42 -16.52
CA HIS A 290 5.15 8.41 -16.83
C HIS A 290 6.00 7.73 -15.73
N TRP A 291 5.62 7.90 -14.47
CA TRP A 291 6.35 7.33 -13.33
C TRP A 291 5.84 5.95 -12.89
N HIS A 292 4.73 5.45 -13.44
CA HIS A 292 4.10 4.22 -12.97
C HIS A 292 5.05 3.03 -12.92
N LEU A 293 5.81 2.77 -14.00
CA LEU A 293 6.72 1.62 -14.05
C LEU A 293 7.87 1.75 -13.07
N TYR A 294 8.51 2.92 -13.01
CA TYR A 294 9.59 3.16 -12.05
C TYR A 294 9.10 3.09 -10.60
N ALA A 295 7.98 3.73 -10.28
CA ALA A 295 7.38 3.69 -8.95
C ALA A 295 6.99 2.27 -8.53
N SER A 296 6.45 1.47 -9.47
CA SER A 296 6.17 0.05 -9.23
C SER A 296 7.44 -0.73 -8.90
N LEU A 297 8.53 -0.47 -9.63
CA LEU A 297 9.82 -1.12 -9.37
C LEU A 297 10.42 -0.68 -8.03
N ALA A 298 10.31 0.61 -7.69
CA ALA A 298 10.77 1.14 -6.40
C ALA A 298 10.04 0.48 -5.22
N ALA A 299 8.69 0.38 -5.29
CA ALA A 299 7.90 -0.32 -4.28
C ALA A 299 8.26 -1.80 -4.19
N ALA A 300 8.39 -2.50 -5.33
CA ALA A 300 8.75 -3.92 -5.36
C ALA A 300 10.15 -4.17 -4.81
N THR A 301 11.13 -3.31 -5.15
CA THR A 301 12.49 -3.42 -4.61
C THR A 301 12.53 -3.15 -3.11
N CYS A 302 11.79 -2.14 -2.63
CA CYS A 302 11.68 -1.86 -1.19
C CYS A 302 11.07 -3.06 -0.44
N ALA A 303 10.02 -3.67 -0.98
CA ALA A 303 9.40 -4.87 -0.43
C ALA A 303 10.36 -6.08 -0.43
N ARG A 304 11.19 -6.22 -1.47
CA ARG A 304 12.27 -7.22 -1.53
C ARG A 304 13.29 -7.01 -0.41
N GLU A 305 13.78 -5.79 -0.23
CA GLU A 305 14.75 -5.47 0.82
C GLU A 305 14.17 -5.65 2.24
N LEU A 306 12.88 -5.39 2.40
CA LEU A 306 12.17 -5.70 3.64
C LEU A 306 12.15 -7.21 3.92
N LEU A 307 11.81 -8.04 2.93
CA LEU A 307 11.83 -9.50 3.09
C LEU A 307 13.23 -10.03 3.39
N ILE A 308 14.26 -9.51 2.73
CA ILE A 308 15.67 -9.89 3.00
C ILE A 308 16.07 -9.53 4.45
N SER A 309 15.45 -8.50 5.04
CA SER A 309 15.69 -8.10 6.42
C SER A 309 15.10 -9.08 7.46
N LEU A 310 14.21 -9.99 7.02
CA LEU A 310 13.51 -10.93 7.90
C LEU A 310 14.18 -12.31 7.85
N SER A 311 14.36 -12.94 9.00
CA SER A 311 14.75 -14.35 9.02
C SER A 311 13.55 -15.25 8.74
N PRO A 312 13.76 -16.44 8.14
CA PRO A 312 12.69 -17.43 7.96
C PRO A 312 12.01 -17.82 9.27
N GLN A 313 12.78 -17.89 10.36
CA GLN A 313 12.27 -18.20 11.70
C GLN A 313 11.33 -17.11 12.21
N PHE A 314 11.65 -15.84 11.96
CA PHE A 314 10.75 -14.72 12.29
C PHE A 314 9.41 -14.90 11.59
N VAL A 315 9.41 -15.10 10.27
CA VAL A 315 8.19 -15.28 9.49
C VAL A 315 7.40 -16.51 9.92
N ALA A 316 8.07 -17.63 10.18
CA ALA A 316 7.42 -18.88 10.60
C ALA A 316 6.71 -18.79 11.95
N ARG A 317 7.18 -17.92 12.85
CA ARG A 317 6.58 -17.68 14.18
C ARG A 317 5.37 -16.76 14.17
N LEU A 318 5.17 -15.99 13.08
CA LEU A 318 3.99 -15.13 12.97
C LEU A 318 2.70 -15.97 13.02
N PRO A 319 1.60 -15.41 13.54
CA PRO A 319 0.30 -16.07 13.47
C PRO A 319 -0.10 -16.39 12.04
N LEU A 320 -0.86 -17.47 11.84
CA LEU A 320 -1.48 -17.74 10.55
C LEU A 320 -2.43 -16.61 10.16
N ALA A 321 -2.50 -16.32 8.87
CA ALA A 321 -3.42 -15.32 8.32
C ALA A 321 -4.88 -15.80 8.37
N VAL A 322 -5.45 -15.96 9.57
CA VAL A 322 -6.87 -16.34 9.76
C VAL A 322 -7.76 -15.13 9.96
N ALA A 323 -9.00 -15.18 9.46
CA ALA A 323 -9.93 -14.04 9.48
C ALA A 323 -10.21 -13.47 10.89
N GLY A 324 -10.21 -14.33 11.92
CA GLY A 324 -10.48 -13.91 13.30
C GLY A 324 -9.39 -13.06 13.97
N ASN A 325 -8.14 -13.22 13.54
CA ASN A 325 -7.01 -12.49 14.15
C ASN A 325 -6.98 -11.01 13.75
N VAL A 326 -7.60 -10.64 12.64
CA VAL A 326 -7.67 -9.25 12.19
C VAL A 326 -8.66 -8.45 13.03
N LEU A 327 -9.82 -9.05 13.40
CA LEU A 327 -10.85 -8.37 14.19
C LEU A 327 -10.48 -8.25 15.69
N GLY A 328 -9.73 -9.20 16.25
CA GLY A 328 -9.30 -9.18 17.65
C GLY A 328 -8.25 -8.11 17.99
N GLN A 329 -7.38 -7.76 17.05
CA GLN A 329 -6.36 -6.72 17.25
C GLN A 329 -6.93 -5.29 17.22
N TYR A 330 -8.05 -5.07 16.55
CA TYR A 330 -8.67 -3.74 16.47
C TYR A 330 -9.36 -3.28 17.76
N ASN A 331 -9.83 -4.21 18.61
CA ASN A 331 -10.55 -3.84 19.83
C ASN A 331 -9.65 -3.42 21.00
N THR A 332 -8.42 -3.92 21.08
CA THR A 332 -7.50 -3.59 22.18
C THR A 332 -6.70 -2.31 21.92
N ASP A 333 -6.29 -2.06 20.68
CA ASP A 333 -5.45 -0.90 20.36
C ASP A 333 -6.28 0.39 20.14
N ALA A 334 -7.52 0.29 19.69
CA ALA A 334 -8.41 1.45 19.56
C ALA A 334 -8.84 2.01 20.93
N VAL A 335 -9.05 1.15 21.90
CA VAL A 335 -9.40 1.54 23.29
C VAL A 335 -8.19 2.20 23.96
N ASN A 336 -6.99 1.69 23.76
CA ASN A 336 -5.76 2.25 24.36
C ASN A 336 -5.32 3.57 23.72
N ARG A 337 -5.60 3.81 22.41
CA ARG A 337 -5.26 5.10 21.75
C ARG A 337 -6.22 6.22 22.09
N ASN A 338 -7.50 5.92 22.34
CA ASN A 338 -8.44 6.92 22.84
C ASN A 338 -8.10 7.35 24.27
N ALA A 339 -7.50 6.48 25.08
CA ALA A 339 -6.98 6.83 26.41
C ALA A 339 -5.75 7.77 26.36
N PHE A 340 -4.93 7.70 25.29
CA PHE A 340 -3.74 8.55 25.15
C PHE A 340 -4.04 9.95 24.57
N LEU A 341 -5.12 10.10 23.79
CA LEU A 341 -5.60 11.39 23.27
C LEU A 341 -6.61 12.07 24.21
N GLY A 342 -7.08 11.39 25.24
CA GLY A 342 -8.13 11.85 26.16
C GLY A 342 -7.67 12.71 27.32
N ASN A 343 -6.38 13.03 27.46
CA ASN A 343 -5.90 13.90 28.56
C ASN A 343 -5.96 15.40 28.28
N GLU A 344 -6.48 15.84 27.12
CA GLU A 344 -6.68 17.29 26.85
C GLU A 344 -8.11 17.72 26.55
N MET A 345 -9.12 16.86 26.72
CA MET A 345 -10.51 17.30 26.62
C MET A 345 -11.29 16.98 27.91
N LYS A 346 -11.65 18.04 28.59
CA LYS A 346 -12.48 18.05 29.81
C LYS A 346 -13.86 17.45 29.52
N ASN A 347 -14.22 16.46 30.32
CA ASN A 347 -15.59 16.00 30.65
C ASN A 347 -16.41 15.25 29.58
N PRO A 348 -16.40 13.88 29.58
CA PRO A 348 -17.34 13.10 28.77
C PRO A 348 -18.56 12.66 29.62
N ARG A 349 -19.52 13.53 29.84
CA ARG A 349 -20.82 13.13 30.47
C ARG A 349 -22.00 13.17 29.52
N HIS A 350 -21.86 13.08 28.22
CA HIS A 350 -23.01 12.99 27.30
C HIS A 350 -22.71 12.22 26.00
N ALA A 351 -22.21 10.99 26.07
CA ALA A 351 -21.99 10.19 24.85
C ALA A 351 -22.36 8.70 24.96
N TYR A 352 -23.12 8.28 25.96
CA TYR A 352 -23.73 6.94 25.95
C TYR A 352 -25.15 7.07 26.45
N GLY A 353 -26.10 7.16 25.53
CA GLY A 353 -27.52 6.85 25.78
C GLY A 353 -27.62 5.37 26.16
N ASP A 354 -28.32 5.11 27.24
CA ASP A 354 -28.47 3.85 27.89
C ASP A 354 -29.08 2.79 26.94
N LEU A 355 -28.34 1.71 26.69
CA LEU A 355 -28.79 0.55 25.89
C LEU A 355 -29.98 -0.22 26.52
N THR A 356 -30.37 0.13 27.71
CA THR A 356 -31.55 -0.45 28.40
C THR A 356 -32.89 0.07 27.84
N GLU A 357 -32.94 1.30 27.33
CA GLU A 357 -34.19 1.83 26.73
C GLU A 357 -34.49 1.24 25.34
N TYR A 358 -33.45 0.80 24.58
CA TYR A 358 -33.65 0.21 23.25
C TYR A 358 -34.27 -1.20 23.33
N ARG A 359 -34.08 -1.94 24.44
CA ARG A 359 -34.68 -3.25 24.66
C ARG A 359 -36.16 -3.14 25.12
N ALA A 360 -36.56 -2.04 25.72
CA ALA A 360 -37.92 -1.82 26.17
C ALA A 360 -38.90 -1.45 25.05
N SER A 361 -38.41 -0.91 23.93
CA SER A 361 -39.22 -0.52 22.78
C SER A 361 -39.55 -1.66 21.80
N LEU A 362 -38.85 -2.80 21.88
CA LEU A 362 -39.08 -3.97 21.03
C LEU A 362 -40.04 -5.01 21.62
N GLY A 363 -40.58 -4.78 22.83
CA GLY A 363 -41.40 -5.72 23.56
C GLY A 363 -42.93 -5.48 23.53
N LYS A 364 -43.40 -4.47 22.79
CA LYS A 364 -44.84 -4.18 22.73
C LYS A 364 -45.31 -4.05 21.29
N HIS A 365 -45.62 -5.15 20.65
CA HIS A 365 -46.65 -5.32 19.63
C HIS A 365 -46.67 -6.76 19.13
N VAL A 366 -47.44 -7.60 19.78
CA VAL A 366 -48.10 -8.79 19.20
C VAL A 366 -49.59 -8.60 19.45
N PRO A 367 -50.43 -8.40 18.43
CA PRO A 367 -51.85 -8.51 18.55
C PRO A 367 -52.26 -10.00 18.48
N THR A 368 -53.20 -10.36 19.31
CA THR A 368 -53.97 -11.61 19.34
C THR A 368 -54.67 -11.87 18.03
#